data_403cbdf9a15e8611158e826a7cce8789
#
_entry.id   403cbdf9a15e8611158e826a7cce8789
#
_cell.length_a   1.000
_cell.length_b   1.000
_cell.length_c   1.000
_cell.angle_alpha   90.00
_cell.angle_beta   90.00
_cell.angle_gamma   90.00
#
_symmetry.space_group_name_H-M   'P 1'
#
loop_
_entity.id
_entity.type
_entity.pdbx_description
1 polymer ?
#
loop_
_entity_poly.entity_id
_entity_poly.type
_entity_poly.pdbx_seq_one_letter_code
_entity_poly.pdbx_strand_id
1 'polypeptide(L)'
;MMNTNRTLKLTTLALCGVINILGGTIALLLRLPVYLDSIGTILAAALFGPAAGLVPGLISGLISGMTSDVYAFYYIPVQLVIGLVAGLVFRRLRPSHTAGSRSESLSLRSMGWKLFPAALVISLPGTVVSSTITAVVFGGITSSGSTVLVQLLHSLGMNLTLSVCVVQALTDFVDRMIVLAVVLVILPAVHSAFGSLSMRSRK
;
A
#
# COMPACT_ATOMS: atom_id res chain seq x y z
N MET A 1 17.60 -28.20 -0.29
CA MET A 1 16.77 -27.80 -1.43
C MET A 1 15.65 -26.89 -0.92
N MET A 2 15.59 -25.62 -1.35
CA MET A 2 14.47 -24.72 -1.01
C MET A 2 13.20 -25.21 -1.72
N ASN A 3 12.11 -25.32 -0.98
CA ASN A 3 10.82 -25.69 -1.53
C ASN A 3 10.37 -24.63 -2.55
N THR A 4 10.08 -24.99 -3.79
CA THR A 4 9.74 -24.09 -4.92
C THR A 4 8.66 -23.06 -4.54
N ASN A 5 7.69 -23.45 -3.73
CA ASN A 5 6.64 -22.54 -3.24
C ASN A 5 7.19 -21.44 -2.30
N ARG A 6 8.24 -21.75 -1.53
CA ARG A 6 8.89 -20.79 -0.63
C ARG A 6 9.74 -19.78 -1.42
N THR A 7 10.48 -20.27 -2.40
CA THR A 7 11.25 -19.41 -3.31
C THR A 7 10.35 -18.45 -4.07
N LEU A 8 9.28 -18.96 -4.66
CA LEU A 8 8.31 -18.14 -5.41
C LEU A 8 7.69 -17.03 -4.52
N LYS A 9 7.33 -17.36 -3.28
CA LYS A 9 6.82 -16.38 -2.33
C LYS A 9 7.85 -15.30 -2.02
N LEU A 10 9.10 -15.67 -1.74
CA LEU A 10 10.18 -14.72 -1.44
C LEU A 10 10.45 -13.78 -2.63
N THR A 11 10.55 -14.33 -3.85
CA THR A 11 10.74 -13.54 -5.06
C THR A 11 9.60 -12.54 -5.28
N THR A 12 8.35 -12.97 -5.06
CA THR A 12 7.20 -12.07 -5.19
C THR A 12 7.22 -10.96 -4.14
N LEU A 13 7.59 -11.25 -2.90
CA LEU A 13 7.72 -10.23 -1.87
C LEU A 13 8.82 -9.21 -2.21
N ALA A 14 9.95 -9.68 -2.77
CA ALA A 14 11.01 -8.81 -3.24
C ALA A 14 10.54 -7.90 -4.39
N LEU A 15 9.84 -8.47 -5.39
CA LEU A 15 9.25 -7.70 -6.49
C LEU A 15 8.22 -6.68 -6.00
N CYS A 16 7.41 -7.03 -5.01
CA CYS A 16 6.50 -6.09 -4.36
C CYS A 16 7.26 -4.91 -3.71
N GLY A 17 8.40 -5.16 -3.08
CA GLY A 17 9.27 -4.10 -2.56
C GLY A 17 9.80 -3.19 -3.67
N VAL A 18 10.22 -3.76 -4.80
CA VAL A 18 10.67 -2.98 -5.97
C VAL A 18 9.54 -2.10 -6.53
N ILE A 19 8.31 -2.63 -6.63
CA ILE A 19 7.14 -1.86 -7.09
C ILE A 19 6.89 -0.66 -6.15
N ASN A 20 7.01 -0.83 -4.85
CA ASN A 20 6.88 0.27 -3.89
C ASN A 20 7.95 1.34 -4.12
N ILE A 21 9.22 0.94 -4.26
CA ILE A 21 10.34 1.87 -4.50
C ILE A 21 10.11 2.65 -5.79
N LEU A 22 9.74 1.98 -6.87
CA LEU A 22 9.47 2.63 -8.15
C LEU A 22 8.28 3.60 -8.06
N GLY A 23 7.16 3.18 -7.46
CA GLY A 23 5.99 4.03 -7.28
C GLY A 23 6.31 5.28 -6.44
N GLY A 24 6.98 5.10 -5.30
CA GLY A 24 7.41 6.20 -4.44
C GLY A 24 8.39 7.15 -5.13
N THR A 25 9.37 6.61 -5.87
CA THR A 25 10.33 7.42 -6.62
C THR A 25 9.65 8.25 -7.72
N ILE A 26 8.71 7.66 -8.47
CA ILE A 26 7.94 8.38 -9.49
C ILE A 26 7.12 9.50 -8.85
N ALA A 27 6.41 9.20 -7.75
CA ALA A 27 5.60 10.18 -7.04
C ALA A 27 6.46 11.34 -6.50
N LEU A 28 7.65 11.04 -5.97
CA LEU A 28 8.61 12.01 -5.47
C LEU A 28 9.15 12.92 -6.59
N LEU A 29 9.60 12.33 -7.70
CA LEU A 29 10.15 13.07 -8.85
C LEU A 29 9.12 14.00 -9.49
N LEU A 30 7.86 13.55 -9.57
CA LEU A 30 6.76 14.34 -10.12
C LEU A 30 6.12 15.27 -9.08
N ARG A 31 6.60 15.26 -7.83
CA ARG A 31 6.03 16.01 -6.70
C ARG A 31 4.52 15.81 -6.56
N LEU A 32 4.07 14.59 -6.74
CA LEU A 32 2.65 14.28 -6.61
C LEU A 32 2.18 14.42 -5.16
N PRO A 33 0.92 14.81 -4.93
CA PRO A 33 0.32 14.81 -3.58
C PRO A 33 -0.14 13.40 -3.15
N VAL A 34 0.35 12.35 -3.80
CA VAL A 34 0.13 10.92 -3.51
C VAL A 34 1.45 10.20 -3.48
N TYR A 35 1.54 9.08 -2.75
CA TYR A 35 2.83 8.42 -2.47
C TYR A 35 3.11 7.23 -3.39
N LEU A 36 2.10 6.45 -3.79
CA LEU A 36 2.17 5.26 -4.64
C LEU A 36 3.19 4.19 -4.20
N ASP A 37 3.71 4.32 -3.00
CA ASP A 37 4.77 3.48 -2.40
C ASP A 37 4.25 2.27 -1.64
N SER A 38 2.94 1.98 -1.72
CA SER A 38 2.27 0.89 -1.01
C SER A 38 1.57 -0.12 -1.92
N ILE A 39 1.75 -0.01 -3.24
CA ILE A 39 1.16 -0.94 -4.22
C ILE A 39 1.60 -2.37 -3.92
N GLY A 40 2.91 -2.61 -3.78
CA GLY A 40 3.46 -3.92 -3.45
C GLY A 40 3.11 -4.38 -2.03
N THR A 41 3.03 -3.46 -1.07
CA THR A 41 2.60 -3.73 0.31
C THR A 41 1.19 -4.32 0.31
N ILE A 42 0.24 -3.66 -0.36
CA ILE A 42 -1.16 -4.11 -0.44
C ILE A 42 -1.29 -5.37 -1.29
N LEU A 43 -0.54 -5.49 -2.40
CA LEU A 43 -0.52 -6.68 -3.24
C LEU A 43 -0.02 -7.92 -2.46
N ALA A 44 1.10 -7.80 -1.74
CA ALA A 44 1.63 -8.88 -0.90
C ALA A 44 0.66 -9.27 0.22
N ALA A 45 0.01 -8.29 0.84
CA ALA A 45 -1.01 -8.51 1.85
C ALA A 45 -2.24 -9.25 1.28
N ALA A 46 -2.67 -8.91 0.07
CA ALA A 46 -3.77 -9.57 -0.63
C ALA A 46 -3.44 -11.01 -1.03
N LEU A 47 -2.21 -11.28 -1.47
CA LEU A 47 -1.77 -12.62 -1.90
C LEU A 47 -1.50 -13.56 -0.73
N PHE A 48 -0.74 -13.10 0.26
CA PHE A 48 -0.14 -13.95 1.29
C PHE A 48 -0.60 -13.63 2.72
N GLY A 49 -1.44 -12.62 2.90
CA GLY A 49 -1.99 -12.21 4.19
C GLY A 49 -1.18 -11.12 4.93
N PRO A 50 -1.64 -10.73 6.15
CA PRO A 50 -1.16 -9.53 6.84
C PRO A 50 0.35 -9.50 7.10
N ALA A 51 0.91 -10.60 7.61
CA ALA A 51 2.35 -10.68 7.91
C ALA A 51 3.23 -10.53 6.65
N ALA A 52 2.75 -10.99 5.49
CA ALA A 52 3.47 -10.84 4.24
C ALA A 52 3.45 -9.40 3.70
N GLY A 53 2.37 -8.65 3.97
CA GLY A 53 2.27 -7.23 3.62
C GLY A 53 3.29 -6.35 4.33
N LEU A 54 3.79 -6.76 5.50
CA LEU A 54 4.80 -5.99 6.25
C LEU A 54 6.15 -5.97 5.52
N VAL A 55 6.50 -7.05 4.81
CA VAL A 55 7.84 -7.24 4.25
C VAL A 55 8.17 -6.22 3.14
N PRO A 56 7.35 -6.02 2.10
CA PRO A 56 7.63 -5.03 1.07
C PRO A 56 7.70 -3.61 1.62
N GLY A 57 6.80 -3.26 2.55
CA GLY A 57 6.78 -1.95 3.18
C GLY A 57 8.06 -1.65 3.98
N LEU A 58 8.54 -2.64 4.74
CA LEU A 58 9.79 -2.52 5.48
C LEU A 58 11.00 -2.38 4.53
N ILE A 59 11.11 -3.26 3.53
CA ILE A 59 12.23 -3.26 2.58
C ILE A 59 12.24 -1.95 1.79
N SER A 60 11.10 -1.52 1.24
CA SER A 60 11.03 -0.29 0.45
C SER A 60 11.34 0.95 1.31
N GLY A 61 10.83 1.03 2.53
CA GLY A 61 11.12 2.13 3.45
C GLY A 61 12.61 2.24 3.79
N LEU A 62 13.26 1.11 4.05
CA LEU A 62 14.71 1.08 4.32
C LEU A 62 15.51 1.49 3.08
N ILE A 63 15.24 0.90 1.93
CA ILE A 63 16.01 1.19 0.70
C ILE A 63 15.76 2.63 0.24
N SER A 64 14.50 3.08 0.17
CA SER A 64 14.20 4.46 -0.22
C SER A 64 14.78 5.46 0.76
N GLY A 65 14.73 5.19 2.07
CA GLY A 65 15.34 6.02 3.09
C GLY A 65 16.86 6.18 2.95
N MET A 66 17.53 5.16 2.44
CA MET A 66 18.98 5.18 2.20
C MET A 66 19.36 5.79 0.85
N THR A 67 18.45 5.84 -0.12
CA THR A 67 18.81 6.15 -1.52
C THR A 67 18.18 7.42 -2.06
N SER A 68 16.88 7.60 -1.87
CA SER A 68 16.10 8.63 -2.57
C SER A 68 15.43 9.64 -1.65
N ASP A 69 15.00 9.23 -0.48
CA ASP A 69 14.22 10.08 0.42
C ASP A 69 14.36 9.68 1.88
N VAL A 70 15.16 10.42 2.64
CA VAL A 70 15.40 10.17 4.08
C VAL A 70 14.11 10.13 4.90
N TYR A 71 13.07 10.84 4.48
CA TYR A 71 11.76 10.81 5.15
C TYR A 71 11.15 9.40 5.15
N ALA A 72 11.45 8.56 4.14
CA ALA A 72 10.91 7.22 4.03
C ALA A 72 11.20 6.34 5.26
N PHE A 73 12.33 6.56 5.97
CA PHE A 73 12.60 5.86 7.23
C PHE A 73 11.52 6.11 8.28
N TYR A 74 11.13 7.36 8.43
CA TYR A 74 10.15 7.75 9.45
C TYR A 74 8.74 7.29 9.11
N TYR A 75 8.45 7.04 7.82
CA TYR A 75 7.17 6.52 7.35
C TYR A 75 7.09 4.98 7.28
N ILE A 76 8.15 4.25 7.66
CA ILE A 76 8.09 2.78 7.80
C ILE A 76 6.90 2.33 8.67
N PRO A 77 6.62 2.93 9.85
CA PRO A 77 5.46 2.53 10.65
C PRO A 77 4.13 2.64 9.90
N VAL A 78 3.97 3.65 9.04
CA VAL A 78 2.78 3.82 8.19
C VAL A 78 2.63 2.64 7.24
N GLN A 79 3.71 2.24 6.56
CA GLN A 79 3.73 1.09 5.65
C GLN A 79 3.38 -0.23 6.36
N LEU A 80 3.88 -0.42 7.59
CA LEU A 80 3.56 -1.61 8.39
C LEU A 80 2.08 -1.65 8.76
N VAL A 81 1.52 -0.53 9.22
CA VAL A 81 0.09 -0.43 9.54
C VAL A 81 -0.77 -0.70 8.30
N ILE A 82 -0.43 -0.11 7.15
CA ILE A 82 -1.14 -0.34 5.88
C ILE A 82 -1.09 -1.81 5.49
N GLY A 83 0.08 -2.44 5.50
CA GLY A 83 0.26 -3.85 5.15
C GLY A 83 -0.57 -4.78 6.04
N LEU A 84 -0.57 -4.51 7.33
CA LEU A 84 -1.32 -5.29 8.31
C LEU A 84 -2.84 -5.13 8.12
N VAL A 85 -3.32 -3.90 8.04
CA VAL A 85 -4.77 -3.60 7.89
C VAL A 85 -5.28 -4.08 6.55
N ALA A 86 -4.55 -3.85 5.44
CA ALA A 86 -4.91 -4.37 4.13
C ALA A 86 -5.03 -5.89 4.13
N GLY A 87 -4.09 -6.59 4.76
CA GLY A 87 -4.14 -8.05 4.87
C GLY A 87 -5.35 -8.56 5.66
N LEU A 88 -5.75 -7.85 6.72
CA LEU A 88 -6.96 -8.18 7.48
C LEU A 88 -8.22 -7.92 6.67
N VAL A 89 -8.28 -6.80 5.92
CA VAL A 89 -9.40 -6.47 5.03
C VAL A 89 -9.54 -7.52 3.95
N PHE A 90 -8.47 -7.87 3.23
CA PHE A 90 -8.52 -8.89 2.18
C PHE A 90 -8.84 -10.27 2.73
N ARG A 91 -8.38 -10.61 3.94
CA ARG A 91 -8.74 -11.87 4.61
C ARG A 91 -10.24 -11.96 4.90
N ARG A 92 -10.88 -10.86 5.28
CA ARG A 92 -12.34 -10.80 5.52
C ARG A 92 -13.15 -10.78 4.23
N LEU A 93 -12.60 -10.22 3.15
CA LEU A 93 -13.25 -10.16 1.84
C LEU A 93 -13.14 -11.46 1.04
N ARG A 94 -12.23 -12.38 1.42
CA ARG A 94 -12.18 -13.72 0.81
C ARG A 94 -13.44 -14.49 1.19
N PRO A 95 -14.23 -14.99 0.19
CA PRO A 95 -15.36 -15.84 0.50
C PRO A 95 -14.86 -17.08 1.25
N SER A 96 -15.57 -17.45 2.31
CA SER A 96 -15.37 -18.71 3.01
C SER A 96 -15.49 -19.85 1.99
N HIS A 97 -14.49 -20.73 1.92
CA HIS A 97 -14.52 -21.91 1.05
C HIS A 97 -15.66 -22.86 1.49
N THR A 98 -16.88 -22.57 1.08
CA THR A 98 -17.93 -23.60 1.01
C THR A 98 -17.72 -24.31 -0.33
N ALA A 99 -17.37 -25.59 -0.23
CA ALA A 99 -17.13 -26.47 -1.35
C ALA A 99 -18.27 -26.36 -2.38
N GLY A 100 -17.93 -26.05 -3.64
CA GLY A 100 -18.84 -26.27 -4.77
C GLY A 100 -19.09 -25.11 -5.73
N SER A 101 -18.53 -23.95 -5.57
CA SER A 101 -18.75 -22.87 -6.54
C SER A 101 -17.52 -22.66 -7.43
N ARG A 102 -17.73 -22.92 -8.73
CA ARG A 102 -16.88 -22.57 -9.87
C ARG A 102 -16.25 -21.20 -9.63
N SER A 103 -14.93 -21.11 -9.87
CA SER A 103 -14.12 -19.89 -9.95
C SER A 103 -14.97 -18.65 -10.32
N GLU A 104 -15.58 -18.01 -9.33
CA GLU A 104 -15.99 -16.63 -9.47
C GLU A 104 -14.72 -15.79 -9.47
N SER A 105 -14.24 -15.52 -10.67
CA SER A 105 -13.38 -14.36 -10.90
C SER A 105 -13.99 -13.23 -10.07
N LEU A 106 -13.23 -12.72 -9.09
CA LEU A 106 -13.60 -11.52 -8.33
C LEU A 106 -14.10 -10.49 -9.34
N SER A 107 -15.42 -10.39 -9.51
CA SER A 107 -16.00 -9.55 -10.54
C SER A 107 -15.62 -8.11 -10.19
N LEU A 108 -14.78 -7.49 -11.00
CA LEU A 108 -14.36 -6.09 -10.87
C LEU A 108 -15.57 -5.18 -10.66
N ARG A 109 -16.71 -5.55 -11.21
CA ARG A 109 -17.98 -4.81 -11.11
C ARG A 109 -18.61 -4.89 -9.71
N SER A 110 -18.56 -6.04 -9.04
CA SER A 110 -19.05 -6.18 -7.65
C SER A 110 -18.08 -5.62 -6.62
N MET A 111 -16.81 -5.47 -7.00
CA MET A 111 -15.74 -4.97 -6.16
C MET A 111 -15.65 -3.43 -6.15
N GLY A 112 -16.15 -2.75 -7.20
CA GLY A 112 -16.15 -1.30 -7.30
C GLY A 112 -16.79 -0.61 -6.08
N TRP A 113 -17.93 -1.09 -5.61
CA TRP A 113 -18.61 -0.56 -4.42
C TRP A 113 -17.87 -0.88 -3.11
N LYS A 114 -17.08 -1.98 -3.08
CA LYS A 114 -16.30 -2.39 -1.90
C LYS A 114 -14.95 -1.70 -1.82
N LEU A 115 -14.48 -1.09 -2.92
CA LEU A 115 -13.23 -0.33 -2.97
C LEU A 115 -13.26 0.87 -2.03
N PHE A 116 -14.35 1.65 -2.06
CA PHE A 116 -14.47 2.84 -1.24
C PHE A 116 -14.37 2.54 0.27
N PRO A 117 -15.17 1.64 0.85
CA PRO A 117 -15.05 1.29 2.26
C PRO A 117 -13.72 0.60 2.59
N ALA A 118 -13.16 -0.20 1.68
CA ALA A 118 -11.85 -0.82 1.89
C ALA A 118 -10.74 0.24 1.93
N ALA A 119 -10.75 1.20 1.01
CA ALA A 119 -9.80 2.31 1.01
C ALA A 119 -9.91 3.12 2.31
N LEU A 120 -11.10 3.42 2.77
CA LEU A 120 -11.33 4.16 4.01
C LEU A 120 -10.78 3.40 5.23
N VAL A 121 -11.06 2.10 5.34
CA VAL A 121 -10.58 1.27 6.46
C VAL A 121 -9.06 1.14 6.46
N ILE A 122 -8.44 1.08 5.29
CA ILE A 122 -6.97 0.95 5.16
C ILE A 122 -6.30 2.32 5.37
N SER A 123 -6.89 3.42 4.87
CA SER A 123 -6.29 4.75 5.01
C SER A 123 -6.35 5.28 6.43
N LEU A 124 -7.47 5.15 7.14
CA LEU A 124 -7.66 5.77 8.45
C LEU A 124 -6.52 5.52 9.46
N PRO A 125 -6.13 4.27 9.75
CA PRO A 125 -5.02 4.02 10.68
C PRO A 125 -3.68 4.54 10.14
N GLY A 126 -3.45 4.41 8.83
CA GLY A 126 -2.27 4.96 8.16
C GLY A 126 -2.21 6.49 8.31
N THR A 127 -3.31 7.17 8.06
CA THR A 127 -3.43 8.64 8.18
C THR A 127 -3.18 9.12 9.61
N VAL A 128 -3.65 8.41 10.62
CA VAL A 128 -3.37 8.78 12.03
C VAL A 128 -1.86 8.75 12.28
N VAL A 129 -1.17 7.69 11.84
CA VAL A 129 0.28 7.55 12.02
C VAL A 129 1.03 8.58 11.16
N SER A 130 0.67 8.74 9.88
CA SER A 130 1.34 9.66 8.96
C SER A 130 1.17 11.13 9.40
N SER A 131 -0.04 11.53 9.80
CA SER A 131 -0.31 12.89 10.30
C SER A 131 0.47 13.19 11.58
N THR A 132 0.56 12.22 12.49
CA THR A 132 1.35 12.37 13.72
C THR A 132 2.82 12.59 13.40
N ILE A 133 3.40 11.77 12.52
CA ILE A 133 4.80 11.91 12.10
C ILE A 133 5.01 13.26 11.40
N THR A 134 4.15 13.61 10.44
CA THR A 134 4.27 14.86 9.67
C THR A 134 4.14 16.09 10.56
N ALA A 135 3.20 16.10 11.51
CA ALA A 135 2.97 17.27 12.37
C ALA A 135 4.03 17.40 13.47
N VAL A 136 4.34 16.26 14.15
CA VAL A 136 5.18 16.28 15.36
C VAL A 136 6.67 16.26 15.01
N VAL A 137 7.08 15.43 14.05
CA VAL A 137 8.50 15.26 13.71
C VAL A 137 8.94 16.29 12.68
N PHE A 138 8.10 16.61 11.71
CA PHE A 138 8.50 17.42 10.54
C PHE A 138 7.84 18.81 10.47
N GLY A 139 6.99 19.17 11.42
CA GLY A 139 6.33 20.47 11.41
C GLY A 139 5.56 20.77 10.12
N GLY A 140 5.01 19.75 9.49
CA GLY A 140 4.21 19.87 8.26
C GLY A 140 5.02 19.95 6.95
N ILE A 141 6.34 19.83 6.99
CA ILE A 141 7.22 19.93 5.81
C ILE A 141 7.85 18.57 5.54
N THR A 142 7.57 17.99 4.38
CA THR A 142 8.12 16.71 3.94
C THR A 142 8.57 16.79 2.47
N SER A 143 9.15 15.73 1.94
CA SER A 143 9.52 15.62 0.51
C SER A 143 8.32 15.53 -0.44
N SER A 144 7.14 15.20 0.07
CA SER A 144 5.93 15.01 -0.72
C SER A 144 5.35 16.32 -1.26
N GLY A 145 4.72 16.26 -2.42
CA GLY A 145 3.94 17.36 -2.99
C GLY A 145 2.77 17.82 -2.10
N SER A 146 2.31 16.99 -1.17
CA SER A 146 1.29 17.36 -0.17
C SER A 146 1.73 18.50 0.76
N THR A 147 3.04 18.71 0.94
CA THR A 147 3.61 19.84 1.71
C THR A 147 3.09 21.18 1.20
N VAL A 148 2.97 21.36 -0.11
CA VAL A 148 2.46 22.61 -0.70
C VAL A 148 1.02 22.88 -0.26
N LEU A 149 0.19 21.84 -0.22
CA LEU A 149 -1.21 21.94 0.23
C LEU A 149 -1.30 22.28 1.72
N VAL A 150 -0.43 21.67 2.55
CA VAL A 150 -0.35 21.98 3.98
C VAL A 150 0.01 23.45 4.20
N GLN A 151 1.05 23.94 3.51
CA GLN A 151 1.49 25.33 3.63
C GLN A 151 0.43 26.32 3.12
N LEU A 152 -0.29 25.97 2.05
CA LEU A 152 -1.40 26.78 1.54
C LEU A 152 -2.50 26.93 2.59
N LEU A 153 -2.97 25.84 3.19
CA LEU A 153 -4.00 25.88 4.23
C LEU A 153 -3.52 26.66 5.47
N HIS A 154 -2.25 26.47 5.84
CA HIS A 154 -1.67 27.20 6.96
C HIS A 154 -1.59 28.70 6.68
N SER A 155 -1.21 29.13 5.48
CA SER A 155 -1.17 30.54 5.08
C SER A 155 -2.56 31.20 5.03
N LEU A 156 -3.63 30.42 4.84
CA LEU A 156 -5.01 30.87 4.93
C LEU A 156 -5.53 31.02 6.38
N GLY A 157 -4.64 30.84 7.38
CA GLY A 157 -4.96 31.03 8.80
C GLY A 157 -5.36 29.76 9.55
N MET A 158 -5.30 28.57 8.91
CA MET A 158 -5.58 27.32 9.58
C MET A 158 -4.38 26.92 10.48
N ASN A 159 -4.67 26.32 11.63
CA ASN A 159 -3.62 25.75 12.49
C ASN A 159 -2.82 24.70 11.72
N LEU A 160 -1.48 24.71 11.88
CA LEU A 160 -0.58 23.81 11.16
C LEU A 160 -0.95 22.33 11.32
N THR A 161 -1.20 21.87 12.55
CA THR A 161 -1.57 20.49 12.82
C THR A 161 -2.88 20.10 12.12
N LEU A 162 -3.87 21.01 12.14
CA LEU A 162 -5.15 20.77 11.44
C LEU A 162 -4.95 20.74 9.93
N SER A 163 -4.12 21.63 9.36
CA SER A 163 -3.76 21.62 7.94
C SER A 163 -3.12 20.29 7.53
N VAL A 164 -2.20 19.77 8.33
CA VAL A 164 -1.58 18.45 8.12
C VAL A 164 -2.65 17.34 8.15
N CYS A 165 -3.49 17.30 9.18
CA CYS A 165 -4.51 16.25 9.31
C CYS A 165 -5.49 16.23 8.13
N VAL A 166 -5.97 17.40 7.71
CA VAL A 166 -6.91 17.53 6.58
C VAL A 166 -6.25 17.09 5.26
N VAL A 167 -5.05 17.58 4.98
CA VAL A 167 -4.34 17.24 3.75
C VAL A 167 -3.98 15.75 3.72
N GLN A 168 -3.43 15.21 4.81
CA GLN A 168 -3.08 13.78 4.88
C GLN A 168 -4.33 12.88 4.75
N ALA A 169 -5.44 13.23 5.42
CA ALA A 169 -6.67 12.45 5.28
C ALA A 169 -7.14 12.37 3.82
N LEU A 170 -7.08 13.48 3.09
CA LEU A 170 -7.49 13.53 1.70
C LEU A 170 -6.51 12.81 0.78
N THR A 171 -5.22 13.12 0.91
CA THR A 171 -4.17 12.56 0.03
C THR A 171 -3.97 11.06 0.27
N ASP A 172 -3.96 10.60 1.53
CA ASP A 172 -3.86 9.18 1.87
C ASP A 172 -5.07 8.39 1.36
N PHE A 173 -6.28 8.97 1.47
CA PHE A 173 -7.48 8.31 0.94
C PHE A 173 -7.43 8.17 -0.59
N VAL A 174 -7.09 9.25 -1.31
CA VAL A 174 -6.94 9.22 -2.77
C VAL A 174 -5.85 8.22 -3.18
N ASP A 175 -4.72 8.23 -2.50
CA ASP A 175 -3.64 7.28 -2.73
C ASP A 175 -4.11 5.83 -2.55
N ARG A 176 -4.84 5.52 -1.47
CA ARG A 176 -5.39 4.17 -1.24
C ARG A 176 -6.38 3.75 -2.31
N MET A 177 -7.21 4.68 -2.80
CA MET A 177 -8.14 4.40 -3.91
C MET A 177 -7.37 4.01 -5.19
N ILE A 178 -6.34 4.78 -5.55
CA ILE A 178 -5.50 4.50 -6.73
C ILE A 178 -4.78 3.16 -6.56
N VAL A 179 -4.12 2.96 -5.42
CA VAL A 179 -3.35 1.73 -5.14
C VAL A 179 -4.25 0.49 -5.15
N LEU A 180 -5.42 0.55 -4.53
CA LEU A 180 -6.37 -0.57 -4.55
C LEU A 180 -6.88 -0.86 -5.96
N ALA A 181 -7.18 0.17 -6.76
CA ALA A 181 -7.58 -0.02 -8.15
C ALA A 181 -6.48 -0.73 -8.94
N VAL A 182 -5.22 -0.31 -8.81
CA VAL A 182 -4.06 -0.94 -9.46
C VAL A 182 -3.89 -2.39 -8.98
N VAL A 183 -3.95 -2.63 -7.67
CA VAL A 183 -3.82 -3.98 -7.10
C VAL A 183 -4.90 -4.91 -7.62
N LEU A 184 -6.16 -4.45 -7.73
CA LEU A 184 -7.26 -5.29 -8.24
C LEU A 184 -7.10 -5.66 -9.71
N VAL A 185 -6.49 -4.80 -10.51
CA VAL A 185 -6.17 -5.11 -11.92
C VAL A 185 -5.03 -6.14 -12.01
N ILE A 186 -4.01 -6.01 -11.16
CA ILE A 186 -2.82 -6.89 -11.20
C ILE A 186 -3.08 -8.25 -10.51
N LEU A 187 -3.88 -8.28 -9.46
CA LEU A 187 -4.09 -9.46 -8.62
C LEU A 187 -4.50 -10.73 -9.37
N PRO A 188 -5.45 -10.71 -10.34
CA PRO A 188 -5.81 -11.90 -11.11
C PRO A 188 -4.66 -12.43 -11.97
N ALA A 189 -3.89 -11.55 -12.60
CA ALA A 189 -2.75 -11.91 -13.44
C ALA A 189 -1.66 -12.60 -12.62
N VAL A 190 -1.34 -12.07 -11.45
CA VAL A 190 -0.36 -12.66 -10.54
C VAL A 190 -0.86 -13.99 -10.00
N HIS A 191 -2.13 -14.08 -9.62
CA HIS A 191 -2.73 -15.33 -9.11
C HIS A 191 -2.71 -16.46 -10.15
N SER A 192 -3.00 -16.16 -11.43
CA SER A 192 -2.92 -17.13 -12.52
C SER A 192 -1.50 -17.60 -12.78
N ALA A 193 -0.53 -16.71 -12.73
CA ALA A 193 0.90 -17.04 -12.88
C ALA A 193 1.39 -17.97 -11.75
N PHE A 194 0.96 -17.74 -10.51
CA PHE A 194 1.26 -18.65 -9.39
C PHE A 194 0.67 -20.06 -9.58
N GLY A 195 -0.58 -20.15 -10.03
CA GLY A 195 -1.25 -21.43 -10.30
C GLY A 195 -0.48 -22.25 -11.35
N SER A 196 -0.07 -21.63 -12.44
CA SER A 196 0.65 -22.28 -13.53
C SER A 196 2.05 -22.77 -13.11
N LEU A 197 2.80 -21.96 -12.36
CA LEU A 197 4.13 -22.31 -11.86
C LEU A 197 4.09 -23.42 -10.82
N SER A 198 3.09 -23.43 -9.95
CA SER A 198 2.91 -24.48 -8.93
C SER A 198 2.59 -25.85 -9.56
N MET A 199 1.83 -25.87 -10.66
CA MET A 199 1.55 -27.12 -11.41
C MET A 199 2.79 -27.65 -12.15
N ARG A 200 3.64 -26.77 -12.67
CA ARG A 200 4.85 -27.14 -13.40
C ARG A 200 5.95 -27.73 -12.49
N SER A 201 5.95 -27.35 -11.22
CA SER A 201 6.91 -27.83 -10.19
C SER A 201 6.55 -29.22 -9.63
N ARG A 202 5.37 -29.77 -9.95
CA ARG A 202 4.92 -31.08 -9.50
C ARG A 202 5.13 -32.19 -10.56
N LYS A 203 5.60 -31.84 -11.74
CA LYS A 203 6.09 -32.74 -12.79
C LYS A 203 7.59 -32.83 -12.76
#